data_262e365ea71a935d488d25bd38058f8d
#
_entry.id   262e365ea71a935d488d25bd38058f8d
#
_cell.length_a   1.000
_cell.length_b   1.000
_cell.length_c   1.000
_cell.angle_alpha   90.00
_cell.angle_beta   90.00
_cell.angle_gamma   90.00
#
_symmetry.space_group_name_H-M   'P 1'
#
loop_
_entity.id
_entity.type
_entity.pdbx_description
1 polymer ?
#
loop_
_entity_poly.entity_id
_entity_poly.type
_entity_poly.pdbx_seq_one_letter_code
_entity_poly.pdbx_strand_id
1 'polypeptide(L)'
;MKVSEAAAAYRKALELDPSLVAALINLANIHYGRDELAEAQALYERAISLESDFFEAHFNLGNIYHDLGRFTEAQACYREALRLNPYYADTHFYLAVTCEKMGLSQEARPHWRSYQQLAPNGEWVELAREFSE
;
A
#
# COMPACT_ATOMS: atom_id res chain seq x y z
N MET A 1 23.62 -3.89 4.73
CA MET A 1 23.62 -2.42 4.83
C MET A 1 22.63 -1.98 5.91
N LYS A 2 23.04 -1.07 6.75
CA LYS A 2 22.15 -0.54 7.78
C LYS A 2 21.09 0.36 7.16
N VAL A 3 19.90 0.41 7.77
CA VAL A 3 18.79 1.20 7.27
C VAL A 3 19.15 2.68 7.17
N SER A 4 19.87 3.22 8.16
CA SER A 4 20.29 4.62 8.13
C SER A 4 21.26 4.94 7.01
N GLU A 5 22.13 4.00 6.66
CA GLU A 5 23.06 4.13 5.53
C GLU A 5 22.30 4.11 4.19
N ALA A 6 21.31 3.21 4.08
CA ALA A 6 20.46 3.16 2.89
C ALA A 6 19.68 4.45 2.72
N ALA A 7 19.09 4.99 3.80
CA ALA A 7 18.37 6.26 3.75
C ALA A 7 19.27 7.40 3.30
N ALA A 8 20.49 7.48 3.83
CA ALA A 8 21.45 8.51 3.43
C ALA A 8 21.82 8.39 1.94
N ALA A 9 22.00 7.15 1.45
CA ALA A 9 22.31 6.92 0.03
C ALA A 9 21.17 7.37 -0.87
N TYR A 10 19.92 7.07 -0.51
CA TYR A 10 18.75 7.51 -1.30
C TYR A 10 18.59 9.03 -1.29
N ARG A 11 18.81 9.68 -0.14
CA ARG A 11 18.79 11.16 -0.06
C ARG A 11 19.85 11.77 -0.95
N LYS A 12 21.04 11.19 -0.97
CA LYS A 12 22.12 11.65 -1.83
C LYS A 12 21.76 11.50 -3.30
N ALA A 13 21.19 10.36 -3.67
CA ALA A 13 20.74 10.14 -5.05
C ALA A 13 19.68 11.17 -5.45
N LEU A 14 18.76 11.50 -4.55
CA LEU A 14 17.70 12.48 -4.81
C LEU A 14 18.21 13.91 -4.85
N GLU A 15 19.32 14.23 -4.18
CA GLU A 15 19.99 15.53 -4.34
C GLU A 15 20.55 15.69 -5.76
N LEU A 16 21.06 14.60 -6.33
CA LEU A 16 21.61 14.60 -7.69
C LEU A 16 20.53 14.57 -8.76
N ASP A 17 19.45 13.80 -8.51
CA ASP A 17 18.31 13.69 -9.43
C ASP A 17 17.02 13.56 -8.59
N PRO A 18 16.28 14.66 -8.37
CA PRO A 18 15.04 14.61 -7.58
C PRO A 18 13.90 13.79 -8.18
N SER A 19 14.03 13.38 -9.44
CA SER A 19 12.99 12.60 -10.14
C SER A 19 13.25 11.10 -10.17
N LEU A 20 14.22 10.59 -9.40
CA LEU A 20 14.48 9.15 -9.31
C LEU A 20 13.37 8.45 -8.51
N VAL A 21 12.38 7.93 -9.21
CA VAL A 21 11.19 7.32 -8.60
C VAL A 21 11.56 6.14 -7.70
N ALA A 22 12.49 5.27 -8.16
CA ALA A 22 12.92 4.14 -7.34
C ALA A 22 13.52 4.60 -6.00
N ALA A 23 14.32 5.67 -6.01
CA ALA A 23 14.89 6.22 -4.78
C ALA A 23 13.82 6.81 -3.87
N LEU A 24 12.82 7.49 -4.46
CA LEU A 24 11.69 8.02 -3.68
C LEU A 24 10.91 6.91 -2.99
N ILE A 25 10.60 5.83 -3.72
CA ILE A 25 9.84 4.71 -3.16
C ILE A 25 10.65 4.00 -2.07
N ASN A 26 11.94 3.75 -2.31
CA ASN A 26 12.78 3.06 -1.34
C ASN A 26 12.96 3.90 -0.06
N LEU A 27 13.13 5.21 -0.20
CA LEU A 27 13.23 6.10 0.96
C LEU A 27 11.87 6.16 1.70
N ALA A 28 10.78 6.22 0.97
CA ALA A 28 9.44 6.18 1.57
C ALA A 28 9.22 4.89 2.36
N ASN A 29 9.65 3.74 1.83
CA ASN A 29 9.55 2.46 2.52
C ASN A 29 10.33 2.47 3.85
N ILE A 30 11.48 3.13 3.88
CA ILE A 30 12.28 3.25 5.10
C ILE A 30 11.53 4.10 6.14
N HIS A 31 10.99 5.26 5.74
CA HIS A 31 10.22 6.10 6.65
C HIS A 31 8.97 5.38 7.15
N TYR A 32 8.28 4.65 6.28
CA TYR A 32 7.11 3.85 6.66
C TYR A 32 7.50 2.83 7.73
N GLY A 33 8.60 2.09 7.52
CA GLY A 33 9.07 1.09 8.47
C GLY A 33 9.44 1.68 9.84
N ARG A 34 9.75 2.97 9.91
CA ARG A 34 10.02 3.70 11.14
C ARG A 34 8.79 4.39 11.72
N ASP A 35 7.62 4.15 11.16
CA ASP A 35 6.36 4.79 11.53
C ASP A 35 6.39 6.32 11.34
N GLU A 36 7.24 6.79 10.45
CA GLU A 36 7.33 8.20 10.05
C GLU A 36 6.37 8.43 8.88
N LEU A 37 5.07 8.41 9.16
CA LEU A 37 4.02 8.32 8.14
C LEU A 37 3.93 9.58 7.28
N ALA A 38 4.12 10.77 7.85
CA ALA A 38 4.05 12.02 7.09
C ALA A 38 5.14 12.11 6.02
N GLU A 39 6.37 11.73 6.39
CA GLU A 39 7.50 11.71 5.46
C GLU A 39 7.29 10.66 4.37
N ALA A 40 6.85 9.48 4.76
CA ALA A 40 6.56 8.40 3.81
C ALA A 40 5.46 8.82 2.83
N GLN A 41 4.39 9.41 3.34
CA GLN A 41 3.27 9.87 2.51
C GLN A 41 3.74 10.84 1.44
N ALA A 42 4.51 11.86 1.84
CA ALA A 42 5.01 12.88 0.91
C ALA A 42 5.84 12.26 -0.20
N LEU A 43 6.71 11.30 0.14
CA LEU A 43 7.57 10.63 -0.83
C LEU A 43 6.78 9.73 -1.79
N TYR A 44 5.81 8.98 -1.30
CA TYR A 44 4.95 8.16 -2.16
C TYR A 44 4.13 9.04 -3.11
N GLU A 45 3.54 10.12 -2.60
CA GLU A 45 2.76 11.05 -3.43
C GLU A 45 3.62 11.65 -4.54
N ARG A 46 4.86 12.03 -4.21
CA ARG A 46 5.79 12.55 -5.21
C ARG A 46 6.15 11.48 -6.25
N ALA A 47 6.43 10.26 -5.81
CA ALA A 47 6.73 9.16 -6.73
C ALA A 47 5.56 8.92 -7.68
N ILE A 48 4.34 8.90 -7.17
CA ILE A 48 3.13 8.68 -7.96
C ILE A 48 2.91 9.83 -8.95
N SER A 49 3.23 11.07 -8.57
CA SER A 49 3.09 12.20 -9.47
C SER A 49 4.07 12.15 -10.65
N LEU A 50 5.22 11.49 -10.46
CA LEU A 50 6.24 11.34 -11.51
C LEU A 50 5.97 10.10 -12.38
N GLU A 51 5.62 8.98 -11.76
CA GLU A 51 5.24 7.73 -12.45
C GLU A 51 4.12 7.06 -11.66
N SER A 52 2.93 7.01 -12.25
CA SER A 52 1.72 6.54 -11.55
C SER A 52 1.46 5.04 -11.66
N ASP A 53 2.37 4.28 -12.27
CA ASP A 53 2.17 2.87 -12.58
C ASP A 53 2.91 1.89 -11.65
N PHE A 54 3.41 2.36 -10.49
CA PHE A 54 3.98 1.49 -9.47
C PHE A 54 2.90 1.10 -8.46
N PHE A 55 2.42 -0.15 -8.53
CA PHE A 55 1.33 -0.57 -7.63
C PHE A 55 1.75 -0.53 -6.17
N GLU A 56 3.04 -0.79 -5.86
CA GLU A 56 3.53 -0.76 -4.49
C GLU A 56 3.39 0.62 -3.86
N ALA A 57 3.62 1.69 -4.62
CA ALA A 57 3.46 3.05 -4.10
C ALA A 57 2.00 3.32 -3.72
N HIS A 58 1.06 2.92 -4.57
CA HIS A 58 -0.37 3.06 -4.27
C HIS A 58 -0.78 2.19 -3.08
N PHE A 59 -0.31 0.95 -3.04
CA PHE A 59 -0.61 0.02 -1.95
C PHE A 59 -0.10 0.56 -0.62
N ASN A 60 1.16 0.99 -0.56
CA ASN A 60 1.76 1.50 0.67
C ASN A 60 1.13 2.82 1.11
N LEU A 61 0.80 3.70 0.16
CA LEU A 61 0.08 4.93 0.46
C LEU A 61 -1.31 4.61 1.03
N GLY A 62 -1.99 3.62 0.47
CA GLY A 62 -3.25 3.14 1.02
C GLY A 62 -3.12 2.68 2.47
N ASN A 63 -2.05 1.96 2.78
CA ASN A 63 -1.79 1.52 4.15
C ASN A 63 -1.58 2.71 5.09
N ILE A 64 -0.90 3.76 4.64
CA ILE A 64 -0.73 4.98 5.45
C ILE A 64 -2.08 5.61 5.73
N TYR A 65 -2.91 5.81 4.72
CA TYR A 65 -4.25 6.38 4.91
C TYR A 65 -5.10 5.50 5.83
N HIS A 66 -5.02 4.19 5.67
CA HIS A 66 -5.73 3.25 6.54
C HIS A 66 -5.30 3.41 8.00
N ASP A 67 -3.99 3.48 8.24
CA ASP A 67 -3.45 3.65 9.60
C ASP A 67 -3.86 4.99 10.21
N LEU A 68 -4.07 6.01 9.40
CA LEU A 68 -4.54 7.32 9.83
C LEU A 68 -6.06 7.40 9.96
N GLY A 69 -6.79 6.32 9.67
CA GLY A 69 -8.26 6.29 9.72
C GLY A 69 -8.92 6.99 8.54
N ARG A 70 -8.18 7.31 7.50
CA ARG A 70 -8.68 7.98 6.29
C ARG A 70 -9.05 6.92 5.27
N PHE A 71 -10.17 6.25 5.52
CA PHE A 71 -10.55 5.05 4.78
C PHE A 71 -10.98 5.32 3.34
N THR A 72 -11.59 6.45 3.06
CA THR A 72 -11.98 6.82 1.68
C THR A 72 -10.74 6.94 0.78
N GLU A 73 -9.71 7.62 1.27
CA GLU A 73 -8.46 7.77 0.52
C GLU A 73 -7.73 6.43 0.41
N ALA A 74 -7.73 5.63 1.49
CA ALA A 74 -7.14 4.29 1.46
C ALA A 74 -7.81 3.42 0.40
N GLN A 75 -9.14 3.43 0.35
CA GLN A 75 -9.91 2.68 -0.63
C GLN A 75 -9.51 3.05 -2.06
N ALA A 76 -9.39 4.34 -2.34
CA ALA A 76 -8.99 4.83 -3.66
C ALA A 76 -7.58 4.33 -4.05
N CYS A 77 -6.63 4.37 -3.11
CA CYS A 77 -5.27 3.89 -3.33
C CYS A 77 -5.24 2.38 -3.60
N TYR A 78 -5.97 1.61 -2.82
CA TYR A 78 -6.01 0.15 -3.01
C TYR A 78 -6.66 -0.23 -4.34
N ARG A 79 -7.69 0.48 -4.76
CA ARG A 79 -8.33 0.24 -6.06
C ARG A 79 -7.35 0.49 -7.20
N GLU A 80 -6.56 1.56 -7.11
CA GLU A 80 -5.55 1.85 -8.12
C GLU A 80 -4.45 0.78 -8.11
N ALA A 81 -4.01 0.34 -6.93
CA ALA A 81 -3.04 -0.74 -6.82
C ALA A 81 -3.56 -2.03 -7.48
N LEU A 82 -4.84 -2.36 -7.29
CA LEU A 82 -5.45 -3.53 -7.92
C LEU A 82 -5.58 -3.39 -9.42
N ARG A 83 -5.85 -2.19 -9.92
CA ARG A 83 -5.89 -1.95 -11.35
C ARG A 83 -4.54 -2.27 -11.98
N LEU A 84 -3.46 -1.91 -11.29
CA LEU A 84 -2.10 -2.13 -11.77
C LEU A 84 -1.63 -3.56 -11.58
N ASN A 85 -2.00 -4.18 -10.45
CA ASN A 85 -1.63 -5.57 -10.16
C ASN A 85 -2.77 -6.28 -9.42
N PRO A 86 -3.72 -6.88 -10.14
CA PRO A 86 -4.88 -7.52 -9.53
C PRO A 86 -4.57 -8.85 -8.80
N TYR A 87 -3.35 -9.36 -8.91
CA TYR A 87 -2.96 -10.66 -8.35
C TYR A 87 -2.22 -10.55 -7.02
N TYR A 88 -2.00 -9.34 -6.52
CA TYR A 88 -1.33 -9.16 -5.23
C TYR A 88 -2.35 -9.34 -4.11
N ALA A 89 -2.28 -10.49 -3.44
CA ALA A 89 -3.31 -10.91 -2.48
C ALA A 89 -3.53 -9.91 -1.34
N ASP A 90 -2.45 -9.33 -0.82
CA ASP A 90 -2.54 -8.42 0.32
C ASP A 90 -3.38 -7.17 0.02
N THR A 91 -3.40 -6.70 -1.23
CA THR A 91 -4.23 -5.56 -1.59
C THR A 91 -5.71 -5.89 -1.42
N HIS A 92 -6.12 -7.09 -1.84
CA HIS A 92 -7.50 -7.52 -1.64
C HIS A 92 -7.85 -7.60 -0.15
N PHE A 93 -6.94 -8.12 0.67
CA PHE A 93 -7.15 -8.19 2.11
C PHE A 93 -7.37 -6.79 2.71
N TYR A 94 -6.44 -5.87 2.46
CA TYR A 94 -6.53 -4.53 3.06
C TYR A 94 -7.71 -3.73 2.51
N LEU A 95 -8.05 -3.90 1.23
CA LEU A 95 -9.24 -3.26 0.67
C LEU A 95 -10.50 -3.81 1.31
N ALA A 96 -10.58 -5.13 1.52
CA ALA A 96 -11.71 -5.75 2.20
C ALA A 96 -11.87 -5.21 3.62
N VAL A 97 -10.77 -5.14 4.39
CA VAL A 97 -10.79 -4.58 5.74
C VAL A 97 -11.25 -3.12 5.71
N THR A 98 -10.75 -2.34 4.77
CA THR A 98 -11.13 -0.94 4.63
C THR A 98 -12.62 -0.80 4.35
N CYS A 99 -13.15 -1.61 3.43
CA CYS A 99 -14.59 -1.62 3.13
C CYS A 99 -15.42 -1.99 4.35
N GLU A 100 -14.99 -2.99 5.14
CA GLU A 100 -15.70 -3.35 6.37
C GLU A 100 -15.71 -2.19 7.36
N LYS A 101 -14.59 -1.49 7.51
CA LYS A 101 -14.50 -0.31 8.38
C LYS A 101 -15.44 0.81 7.95
N MET A 102 -15.75 0.88 6.65
CA MET A 102 -16.68 1.87 6.09
C MET A 102 -18.13 1.39 6.09
N GLY A 103 -18.40 0.17 6.58
CA GLY A 103 -19.74 -0.40 6.55
C GLY A 103 -20.17 -0.93 5.18
N LEU A 104 -19.21 -1.17 4.29
CA LEU A 104 -19.47 -1.59 2.91
C LEU A 104 -19.19 -3.10 2.76
N SER A 105 -19.91 -3.93 3.53
CA SER A 105 -19.67 -5.37 3.57
C SER A 105 -19.90 -6.04 2.23
N GLN A 106 -20.86 -5.57 1.44
CA GLN A 106 -21.10 -6.15 0.11
C GLN A 106 -19.94 -5.88 -0.85
N GLU A 107 -19.33 -4.71 -0.77
CA GLU A 107 -18.14 -4.39 -1.57
C GLU A 107 -16.92 -5.17 -1.09
N ALA A 108 -16.82 -5.45 0.20
CA ALA A 108 -15.71 -6.20 0.78
C ALA A 108 -15.71 -7.67 0.35
N ARG A 109 -16.89 -8.26 0.17
CA ARG A 109 -17.03 -9.71 -0.05
C ARG A 109 -16.23 -10.24 -1.25
N PRO A 110 -16.28 -9.64 -2.45
CA PRO A 110 -15.47 -10.13 -3.56
C PRO A 110 -13.97 -10.09 -3.27
N HIS A 111 -13.50 -9.11 -2.50
CA HIS A 111 -12.09 -8.99 -2.14
C HIS A 111 -11.67 -10.05 -1.13
N TRP A 112 -12.53 -10.39 -0.16
CA TRP A 112 -12.29 -11.51 0.73
C TRP A 112 -12.17 -12.83 -0.05
N ARG A 113 -13.03 -13.03 -1.05
CA ARG A 113 -12.97 -14.21 -1.91
C ARG A 113 -11.70 -14.25 -2.75
N SER A 114 -11.33 -13.11 -3.34
CA SER A 114 -10.10 -13.01 -4.13
C SER A 114 -8.87 -13.31 -3.27
N TYR A 115 -8.83 -12.83 -2.04
CA TYR A 115 -7.74 -13.13 -1.12
C TYR A 115 -7.61 -14.65 -0.90
N GLN A 116 -8.73 -15.34 -0.65
CA GLN A 116 -8.71 -16.80 -0.44
C GLN A 116 -8.16 -17.55 -1.66
N GLN A 117 -8.53 -17.11 -2.85
CA GLN A 117 -8.08 -17.75 -4.09
C GLN A 117 -6.59 -17.49 -4.36
N LEU A 118 -6.13 -16.27 -4.11
CA LEU A 118 -4.74 -15.89 -4.38
C LEU A 118 -3.78 -16.36 -3.29
N ALA A 119 -4.26 -16.49 -2.06
CA ALA A 119 -3.44 -16.87 -0.91
C ALA A 119 -4.15 -17.96 -0.09
N PRO A 120 -4.31 -19.19 -0.65
CA PRO A 120 -5.05 -20.25 0.04
C PRO A 120 -4.41 -20.71 1.34
N ASN A 121 -3.12 -20.46 1.54
CA ASN A 121 -2.40 -20.71 2.78
C ASN A 121 -1.99 -19.43 3.47
N GLY A 122 -2.66 -18.31 3.15
CA GLY A 122 -2.33 -17.01 3.68
C GLY A 122 -2.68 -16.87 5.15
N GLU A 123 -2.02 -15.90 5.78
CA GLU A 123 -2.15 -15.61 7.20
C GLU A 123 -3.60 -15.31 7.60
N TRP A 124 -4.36 -14.67 6.72
CA TRP A 124 -5.72 -14.22 7.02
C TRP A 124 -6.82 -15.01 6.28
N VAL A 125 -6.51 -16.22 5.81
CA VAL A 125 -7.47 -17.01 5.01
C VAL A 125 -8.71 -17.39 5.82
N GLU A 126 -8.56 -17.67 7.12
CA GLU A 126 -9.70 -18.03 7.97
C GLU A 126 -10.61 -16.82 8.17
N LEU A 127 -10.02 -15.65 8.40
CA LEU A 127 -10.77 -14.39 8.54
C LEU A 127 -11.51 -14.09 7.23
N ALA A 128 -10.84 -14.23 6.10
CA ALA A 128 -11.44 -13.99 4.79
C ALA A 128 -12.62 -14.94 4.53
N ARG A 129 -12.48 -16.20 4.93
CA ARG A 129 -13.56 -17.19 4.78
C ARG A 129 -14.78 -16.76 5.60
N GLU A 130 -14.57 -16.29 6.81
CA GLU A 130 -15.64 -15.86 7.69
C GLU A 130 -16.43 -14.69 7.11
N PHE A 131 -15.73 -13.69 6.56
CA PHE A 131 -16.36 -12.48 6.02
C PHE A 131 -16.88 -12.64 4.58
N SER A 132 -16.54 -13.70 3.90
CA SER A 132 -16.98 -13.91 2.51
C SER A 132 -18.31 -14.68 2.41
N GLU A 133 -18.82 -15.18 3.51
CA GLU A 133 -20.10 -15.92 3.55
C GLU A 133 -21.30 -14.98 3.55
#